data_8b2abc39648f6c12cf3e3e209007624d
#
_entry.id   8b2abc39648f6c12cf3e3e209007624d
#
_cell.length_a   1.000
_cell.length_b   1.000
_cell.length_c   1.000
_cell.angle_alpha   90.00
_cell.angle_beta   90.00
_cell.angle_gamma   90.00
#
_symmetry.space_group_name_H-M   'P 1'
#
loop_
_entity.id
_entity.type
_entity.pdbx_description
1 polymer ?
#
loop_
_entity_poly.entity_id
_entity_poly.type
_entity_poly.pdbx_seq_one_letter_code
_entity_poly.pdbx_strand_id
1 'polypeptide(L)'
;MDKGKRLAIQFLHPGREKTKEIIIKNADGKPCQLHGRKFVEGCGDYVADELEKKKAQSQQIMFWCEYEQQLKYDKLCGRPHIDGYPRYIQTLRPACYRQSCGEIGGCINTDPYIFGRYMLYSNCRQKRSHLLKNLLPGSVIVFGSRVNGRFCFDTVFVVSRPLCTFTAESGWEILWKLKDEGAISENFWLATVEPLLHDDNAKDCDFVLYESATDQNPIDGMYSFFPCKLKDDIGFPRPAATYVNISHKLNANFKVLASDEDIGKCLRVWESLRRDVLENGLCLGVRAEEPGERERPAGI
;
A
#
# COMPACT_ATOMS: atom_id res chain seq x y z
N MET A 1 -22.11 18.30 10.68
CA MET A 1 -20.91 17.42 10.50
C MET A 1 -21.39 16.08 9.97
N ASP A 2 -20.96 15.70 8.79
CA ASP A 2 -21.32 14.40 8.23
C ASP A 2 -20.66 13.33 9.11
N LYS A 3 -21.46 12.43 9.67
CA LYS A 3 -20.92 11.34 10.50
C LYS A 3 -20.09 10.45 9.58
N GLY A 4 -18.84 10.20 9.94
CA GLY A 4 -17.98 9.26 9.20
C GLY A 4 -18.66 7.92 8.97
N LYS A 5 -18.21 7.17 7.96
CA LYS A 5 -18.82 5.89 7.58
C LYS A 5 -17.78 4.78 7.64
N ARG A 6 -18.21 3.60 8.12
CA ARG A 6 -17.46 2.37 7.95
C ARG A 6 -17.73 1.82 6.55
N LEU A 7 -16.69 1.67 5.76
CA LEU A 7 -16.81 1.29 4.35
C LEU A 7 -15.83 0.18 4.00
N ALA A 8 -16.24 -0.74 3.14
CA ALA A 8 -15.32 -1.55 2.38
C ALA A 8 -15.17 -0.96 0.98
N ILE A 9 -13.94 -0.70 0.54
CA ILE A 9 -13.62 0.04 -0.67
C ILE A 9 -12.63 -0.74 -1.52
N GLN A 10 -12.99 -1.00 -2.77
CA GLN A 10 -12.05 -1.43 -3.79
C GLN A 10 -11.33 -0.19 -4.36
N PHE A 11 -10.02 -0.19 -4.29
CA PHE A 11 -9.17 0.91 -4.73
C PHE A 11 -8.30 0.49 -5.92
N LEU A 12 -8.52 1.09 -7.08
CA LEU A 12 -7.84 0.70 -8.30
C LEU A 12 -6.56 1.54 -8.51
N HIS A 13 -5.42 0.86 -8.50
CA HIS A 13 -4.11 1.40 -8.82
C HIS A 13 -3.59 0.86 -10.16
N PRO A 14 -2.55 1.47 -10.76
CA PRO A 14 -1.90 0.93 -11.95
C PRO A 14 -1.38 -0.49 -11.74
N GLY A 15 -1.65 -1.37 -12.70
CA GLY A 15 -1.42 -2.80 -12.54
C GLY A 15 -0.13 -3.33 -13.15
N ARG A 16 0.58 -2.53 -13.92
CA ARG A 16 1.80 -2.98 -14.60
C ARG A 16 2.94 -3.17 -13.61
N GLU A 17 3.72 -4.23 -13.81
CA GLU A 17 4.99 -4.39 -13.11
C GLU A 17 5.97 -3.34 -13.61
N LYS A 18 6.64 -2.65 -12.69
CA LYS A 18 7.71 -1.71 -13.00
C LYS A 18 9.01 -2.48 -13.15
N THR A 19 9.43 -2.69 -14.39
CA THR A 19 10.59 -3.51 -14.73
C THR A 19 11.86 -2.72 -15.00
N LYS A 20 11.74 -1.43 -15.24
CA LYS A 20 12.85 -0.45 -15.43
C LYS A 20 12.31 0.94 -15.14
N GLU A 21 13.20 1.91 -14.95
CA GLU A 21 12.81 3.32 -14.95
C GLU A 21 12.40 3.72 -16.38
N ILE A 22 11.14 3.54 -16.69
CA ILE A 22 10.59 4.02 -17.96
C ILE A 22 10.16 5.46 -17.73
N ILE A 23 10.93 6.39 -18.24
CA ILE A 23 10.53 7.78 -18.35
C ILE A 23 9.56 7.87 -19.52
N ILE A 24 8.28 8.04 -19.23
CA ILE A 24 7.27 8.35 -20.25
C ILE A 24 7.11 9.87 -20.27
N LYS A 25 6.98 10.42 -21.46
CA LYS A 25 6.59 11.83 -21.62
C LYS A 25 5.08 11.93 -21.62
N ASN A 26 4.53 12.88 -20.85
CA ASN A 26 3.12 13.24 -20.92
C ASN A 26 2.78 13.93 -22.24
N ALA A 27 1.53 14.30 -22.46
CA ALA A 27 1.08 15.00 -23.66
C ALA A 27 1.85 16.31 -23.94
N ASP A 28 2.37 16.95 -22.90
CA ASP A 28 3.15 18.20 -22.98
C ASP A 28 4.67 17.94 -23.18
N GLY A 29 5.06 16.70 -23.40
CA GLY A 29 6.46 16.30 -23.60
C GLY A 29 7.30 16.27 -22.31
N LYS A 30 6.72 16.52 -21.14
CA LYS A 30 7.41 16.45 -19.86
C LYS A 30 7.58 14.99 -19.42
N PRO A 31 8.75 14.61 -18.90
CA PRO A 31 8.95 13.27 -18.37
C PRO A 31 7.95 13.02 -17.24
N CYS A 32 7.22 11.89 -17.30
CA CYS A 32 6.41 11.41 -16.21
C CYS A 32 6.81 9.99 -15.85
N GLN A 33 6.84 9.70 -14.56
CA GLN A 33 7.11 8.37 -14.08
C GLN A 33 5.79 7.59 -14.00
N LEU A 34 5.75 6.41 -14.60
CA LEU A 34 4.60 5.53 -14.44
C LEU A 34 4.65 4.88 -13.06
N HIS A 35 3.58 5.10 -12.31
CA HIS A 35 3.30 4.26 -11.15
C HIS A 35 3.21 2.79 -11.58
N GLY A 36 3.85 1.92 -10.85
CA GLY A 36 3.86 0.48 -11.15
C GLY A 36 3.99 -0.36 -9.91
N ARG A 37 3.63 -1.64 -10.05
CA ARG A 37 3.79 -2.60 -8.97
C ARG A 37 5.19 -3.18 -9.00
N LYS A 38 5.76 -3.39 -7.83
CA LYS A 38 7.06 -4.01 -7.63
C LYS A 38 6.85 -5.32 -6.89
N PHE A 39 7.57 -6.34 -7.34
CA PHE A 39 7.70 -7.57 -6.59
C PHE A 39 9.02 -7.53 -5.85
N VAL A 40 8.95 -7.56 -4.54
CA VAL A 40 10.09 -7.28 -3.68
C VAL A 40 10.39 -8.43 -2.74
N GLU A 41 11.65 -8.54 -2.35
CA GLU A 41 12.08 -9.33 -1.21
C GLU A 41 12.45 -8.39 -0.06
N GLY A 42 12.10 -8.80 1.15
CA GLY A 42 12.39 -8.06 2.37
C GLY A 42 12.14 -8.93 3.59
N CYS A 43 12.33 -8.36 4.77
CA CYS A 43 11.98 -9.03 6.00
C CYS A 43 10.63 -8.59 6.49
N GLY A 44 9.91 -9.50 7.14
CA GLY A 44 8.60 -9.18 7.68
C GLY A 44 8.01 -10.31 8.51
N ASP A 45 6.90 -10.00 9.14
CA ASP A 45 6.11 -10.93 9.92
C ASP A 45 4.87 -11.35 9.10
N TYR A 46 4.48 -12.60 9.23
CA TYR A 46 3.32 -13.13 8.51
C TYR A 46 2.53 -14.16 9.32
N VAL A 47 1.29 -14.36 8.94
CA VAL A 47 0.40 -15.41 9.45
C VAL A 47 0.17 -16.41 8.32
N ALA A 48 0.56 -17.67 8.54
CA ALA A 48 0.45 -18.75 7.54
C ALA A 48 -0.85 -19.54 7.68
N ASP A 49 -1.30 -19.77 8.92
CA ASP A 49 -2.51 -20.51 9.24
C ASP A 49 -3.13 -19.93 10.51
N GLU A 50 -4.44 -19.65 10.48
CA GLU A 50 -5.14 -19.10 11.63
C GLU A 50 -5.49 -20.13 12.69
N LEU A 51 -5.67 -21.39 12.31
CA LEU A 51 -6.02 -22.45 13.26
C LEU A 51 -4.89 -22.70 14.27
N GLU A 52 -3.66 -22.48 13.87
CA GLU A 52 -2.49 -22.67 14.72
C GLU A 52 -1.98 -21.39 15.38
N LYS A 53 -2.50 -20.19 15.05
CA LYS A 53 -2.01 -18.88 15.54
C LYS A 53 -0.48 -18.74 15.48
N LYS A 54 0.15 -19.40 14.54
CA LYS A 54 1.60 -19.31 14.35
C LYS A 54 1.97 -17.93 13.83
N LYS A 55 2.35 -17.05 14.73
CA LYS A 55 3.04 -15.81 14.39
C LYS A 55 4.44 -16.20 13.96
N ALA A 56 4.69 -16.09 12.67
CA ALA A 56 6.05 -16.19 12.20
C ALA A 56 6.80 -14.92 12.62
N GLN A 57 7.94 -15.12 13.24
CA GLN A 57 8.89 -14.05 13.53
C GLN A 57 9.55 -13.60 12.23
N SER A 58 10.07 -12.39 12.22
CA SER A 58 10.75 -11.75 11.09
C SER A 58 11.53 -12.70 10.19
N GLN A 59 10.98 -12.95 9.01
CA GLN A 59 11.52 -13.89 8.02
C GLN A 59 11.76 -13.17 6.70
N GLN A 60 12.57 -13.78 5.85
CA GLN A 60 12.70 -13.31 4.46
C GLN A 60 11.42 -13.68 3.70
N ILE A 61 10.65 -12.68 3.32
CA ILE A 61 9.40 -12.81 2.58
C ILE A 61 9.47 -12.09 1.24
N MET A 62 8.58 -12.47 0.35
CA MET A 62 8.40 -11.84 -0.95
C MET A 62 6.96 -11.42 -1.10
N PHE A 63 6.73 -10.23 -1.66
CA PHE A 63 5.40 -9.66 -1.82
C PHE A 63 5.34 -8.61 -2.94
N TRP A 64 4.13 -8.31 -3.39
CA TRP A 64 3.85 -7.19 -4.27
C TRP A 64 3.55 -5.94 -3.46
N CYS A 65 4.11 -4.80 -3.88
CA CYS A 65 3.83 -3.52 -3.24
C CYS A 65 3.89 -2.35 -4.24
N GLU A 66 3.42 -1.22 -3.77
CA GLU A 66 3.73 0.10 -4.33
C GLU A 66 4.90 0.69 -3.55
N TYR A 67 5.95 1.06 -4.25
CA TYR A 67 7.08 1.78 -3.68
C TYR A 67 7.73 2.61 -4.79
N GLU A 68 7.56 3.92 -4.74
CA GLU A 68 7.92 4.80 -5.86
C GLU A 68 9.35 5.33 -5.78
N GLN A 69 10.08 4.96 -4.74
CA GLN A 69 11.48 5.31 -4.54
C GLN A 69 12.44 4.40 -5.33
N GLN A 70 13.75 4.62 -5.17
CA GLN A 70 14.76 3.83 -5.85
C GLN A 70 14.75 2.37 -5.43
N LEU A 71 15.02 1.51 -6.39
CA LEU A 71 15.10 0.07 -6.24
C LEU A 71 16.43 -0.43 -6.79
N LYS A 72 16.91 -1.51 -6.22
CA LYS A 72 17.95 -2.30 -6.82
C LYS A 72 17.30 -3.52 -7.49
N TYR A 73 17.51 -3.66 -8.79
CA TYR A 73 17.06 -4.83 -9.54
C TYR A 73 18.10 -5.92 -9.38
N ASP A 74 17.82 -6.90 -8.51
CA ASP A 74 18.83 -7.87 -8.15
C ASP A 74 18.73 -9.18 -8.93
N LYS A 75 17.56 -9.53 -9.48
CA LYS A 75 17.37 -10.87 -10.02
C LYS A 75 16.22 -10.94 -11.02
N LEU A 76 16.46 -11.65 -12.11
CA LEU A 76 15.38 -12.20 -12.92
C LEU A 76 14.78 -13.39 -12.18
N CYS A 77 13.46 -13.45 -12.07
CA CYS A 77 12.82 -14.69 -11.67
C CYS A 77 13.20 -15.78 -12.67
N GLY A 78 13.70 -16.91 -12.16
CA GLY A 78 14.29 -18.00 -12.98
C GLY A 78 13.29 -18.78 -13.83
N ARG A 79 12.20 -18.15 -14.30
CA ARG A 79 11.17 -18.76 -15.14
C ARG A 79 11.00 -18.04 -16.48
N PRO A 80 10.56 -18.77 -17.52
CA PRO A 80 9.96 -18.13 -18.69
C PRO A 80 8.84 -17.22 -18.24
N HIS A 81 8.66 -16.10 -18.93
CA HIS A 81 7.61 -15.14 -18.59
C HIS A 81 6.22 -15.81 -18.61
N ILE A 82 5.59 -15.85 -17.44
CA ILE A 82 4.21 -16.31 -17.26
C ILE A 82 3.38 -15.10 -16.90
N ASP A 83 2.28 -14.88 -17.60
CA ASP A 83 1.40 -13.76 -17.33
C ASP A 83 0.93 -13.72 -15.88
N GLY A 84 1.07 -12.55 -15.25
CA GLY A 84 0.73 -12.33 -13.86
C GLY A 84 1.86 -12.61 -12.86
N TYR A 85 2.89 -13.38 -13.23
CA TYR A 85 4.07 -13.57 -12.39
C TYR A 85 5.06 -12.42 -12.50
N PRO A 86 5.86 -12.15 -11.45
CA PRO A 86 6.88 -11.12 -11.51
C PRO A 86 7.98 -11.48 -12.52
N ARG A 87 8.50 -10.46 -13.19
CA ARG A 87 9.68 -10.59 -14.04
C ARG A 87 10.97 -10.38 -13.26
N TYR A 88 10.91 -9.54 -12.25
CA TYR A 88 12.06 -9.17 -11.42
C TYR A 88 11.71 -9.31 -9.96
N ILE A 89 12.67 -9.77 -9.18
CA ILE A 89 12.67 -9.63 -7.73
C ILE A 89 13.53 -8.41 -7.43
N GLN A 90 13.02 -7.50 -6.62
CA GLN A 90 13.65 -6.22 -6.36
C GLN A 90 13.93 -6.07 -4.86
N THR A 91 15.06 -5.48 -4.52
CA THR A 91 15.38 -5.09 -3.15
C THR A 91 15.10 -3.60 -2.98
N LEU A 92 14.36 -3.25 -1.94
CA LEU A 92 14.05 -1.86 -1.62
C LEU A 92 15.27 -1.17 -1.05
N ARG A 93 15.45 0.09 -1.45
CA ARG A 93 16.43 0.99 -0.84
C ARG A 93 15.71 2.01 0.04
N PRO A 94 16.36 2.53 1.08
CA PRO A 94 15.81 3.64 1.82
C PRO A 94 15.38 4.78 0.91
N ALA A 95 14.30 5.43 1.25
CA ALA A 95 13.86 6.61 0.54
C ALA A 95 14.92 7.72 0.68
N CYS A 96 15.13 8.48 -0.38
CA CYS A 96 15.99 9.65 -0.34
C CYS A 96 15.25 10.83 -0.96
N TYR A 97 15.49 12.00 -0.41
CA TYR A 97 14.97 13.23 -0.99
C TYR A 97 15.47 13.38 -2.44
N ARG A 98 14.54 13.52 -3.37
CA ARG A 98 14.84 13.86 -4.76
C ARG A 98 14.30 15.25 -5.04
N GLN A 99 15.18 16.20 -5.18
CA GLN A 99 14.87 17.57 -5.59
C GLN A 99 14.21 17.66 -6.99
N SER A 100 14.18 16.55 -7.72
CA SER A 100 13.69 16.44 -9.10
C SER A 100 12.19 16.17 -9.26
N CYS A 101 11.38 16.18 -8.17
CA CYS A 101 9.92 16.07 -8.33
C CYS A 101 9.31 17.20 -9.18
N GLY A 102 9.94 18.37 -9.23
CA GLY A 102 9.51 19.49 -10.08
C GLY A 102 9.79 19.31 -11.58
N GLU A 103 10.76 18.48 -11.95
CA GLU A 103 11.10 18.21 -13.36
C GLU A 103 10.33 17.02 -13.94
N ILE A 104 9.87 16.11 -13.12
CA ILE A 104 9.06 14.95 -13.50
C ILE A 104 7.62 15.29 -13.20
N GLY A 105 6.82 15.56 -14.23
CA GLY A 105 5.44 16.00 -14.09
C GLY A 105 4.55 15.02 -13.33
N GLY A 106 4.48 15.18 -12.00
CA GLY A 106 3.60 14.43 -11.10
C GLY A 106 4.27 14.08 -9.77
N CYS A 107 3.47 14.03 -8.70
CA CYS A 107 3.91 13.61 -7.39
C CYS A 107 4.20 12.10 -7.40
N ILE A 108 5.43 11.74 -7.09
CA ILE A 108 5.86 10.34 -6.92
C ILE A 108 5.81 10.07 -5.43
N ASN A 109 4.74 9.47 -4.95
CA ASN A 109 4.61 9.09 -3.56
C ASN A 109 4.19 7.61 -3.41
N THR A 110 4.52 7.04 -2.29
CA THR A 110 4.16 5.67 -1.92
C THR A 110 2.93 5.71 -1.01
N ASP A 111 1.76 5.34 -1.54
CA ASP A 111 0.52 5.34 -0.76
C ASP A 111 -0.47 4.25 -1.26
N PRO A 112 -0.77 3.19 -0.50
CA PRO A 112 -0.48 3.03 0.93
C PRO A 112 0.98 2.67 1.20
N TYR A 113 1.48 3.12 2.34
CA TYR A 113 2.79 2.76 2.85
C TYR A 113 2.67 1.55 3.78
N ILE A 114 3.27 0.41 3.41
CA ILE A 114 3.04 -0.87 4.11
C ILE A 114 4.19 -1.29 5.03
N PHE A 115 5.20 -0.46 5.18
CA PHE A 115 6.42 -0.76 5.93
C PHE A 115 6.38 -0.21 7.36
N GLY A 116 7.21 -0.77 8.25
CA GLY A 116 7.31 -0.35 9.62
C GLY A 116 6.29 -1.00 10.55
N ARG A 117 5.99 -0.31 11.65
CA ARG A 117 5.12 -0.84 12.71
C ARG A 117 3.65 -0.90 12.29
N TYR A 118 3.18 0.07 11.53
CA TYR A 118 1.82 0.21 11.04
C TYR A 118 1.86 0.51 9.55
N MET A 119 0.90 0.01 8.82
CA MET A 119 0.64 0.52 7.49
C MET A 119 -0.02 1.88 7.60
N LEU A 120 0.29 2.79 6.67
CA LEU A 120 -0.22 4.15 6.65
C LEU A 120 -0.89 4.44 5.31
N TYR A 121 -2.00 5.18 5.36
CA TYR A 121 -2.69 5.68 4.17
C TYR A 121 -2.96 7.18 4.34
N SER A 122 -2.50 8.00 3.41
CA SER A 122 -2.42 9.45 3.64
C SER A 122 -3.10 10.34 2.61
N ASN A 123 -3.07 10.00 1.33
CA ASN A 123 -3.42 11.00 0.32
C ASN A 123 -4.07 10.45 -0.95
N CYS A 124 -3.73 9.27 -1.39
CA CYS A 124 -4.16 8.77 -2.70
C CYS A 124 -5.68 8.84 -2.85
N ARG A 125 -6.15 9.59 -3.85
CA ARG A 125 -7.58 9.88 -4.13
C ARG A 125 -8.35 10.68 -3.07
N GLN A 126 -7.81 11.00 -1.93
CA GLN A 126 -8.50 11.80 -0.90
C GLN A 126 -8.82 13.20 -1.42
N LYS A 127 -7.97 13.80 -2.24
CA LYS A 127 -8.21 15.09 -2.89
C LYS A 127 -9.60 15.20 -3.54
N ARG A 128 -10.12 14.10 -4.09
CA ARG A 128 -11.38 14.07 -4.86
C ARG A 128 -12.50 13.30 -4.17
N SER A 129 -12.33 12.91 -2.90
CA SER A 129 -13.28 12.05 -2.22
C SER A 129 -13.43 12.37 -0.75
N HIS A 130 -14.55 13.00 -0.39
CA HIS A 130 -14.93 13.16 1.03
C HIS A 130 -15.10 11.83 1.76
N LEU A 131 -15.52 10.75 1.06
CA LEU A 131 -15.67 9.43 1.67
C LEU A 131 -14.35 8.91 2.24
N LEU A 132 -13.24 9.10 1.50
CA LEU A 132 -11.92 8.65 1.92
C LEU A 132 -11.33 9.46 3.07
N LYS A 133 -11.86 10.65 3.34
CA LYS A 133 -11.44 11.52 4.45
C LYS A 133 -12.23 11.28 5.73
N ASN A 134 -13.30 10.50 5.68
CA ASN A 134 -14.22 10.29 6.80
C ASN A 134 -14.42 8.80 7.10
N LEU A 135 -13.36 8.00 6.99
CA LEU A 135 -13.41 6.58 7.27
C LEU A 135 -13.40 6.31 8.77
N LEU A 136 -14.36 5.50 9.23
CA LEU A 136 -14.40 5.02 10.60
C LEU A 136 -13.49 3.80 10.82
N PRO A 137 -13.07 3.54 12.08
CA PRO A 137 -12.37 2.31 12.44
C PRO A 137 -13.11 1.06 11.96
N GLY A 138 -12.36 0.09 11.42
CA GLY A 138 -12.90 -1.10 10.78
C GLY A 138 -13.34 -0.90 9.32
N SER A 139 -13.13 0.27 8.72
CA SER A 139 -13.20 0.42 7.27
C SER A 139 -12.10 -0.39 6.60
N VAL A 140 -12.41 -1.02 5.47
CA VAL A 140 -11.49 -1.88 4.72
C VAL A 140 -11.20 -1.26 3.37
N ILE A 141 -9.94 -0.98 3.07
CA ILE A 141 -9.51 -0.51 1.75
C ILE A 141 -8.72 -1.62 1.09
N VAL A 142 -9.18 -2.08 -0.07
CA VAL A 142 -8.52 -3.11 -0.86
C VAL A 142 -7.77 -2.45 -1.99
N PHE A 143 -6.46 -2.31 -1.85
CA PHE A 143 -5.61 -1.78 -2.90
C PHE A 143 -5.22 -2.89 -3.87
N GLY A 144 -5.33 -2.59 -5.15
CA GLY A 144 -5.03 -3.56 -6.17
C GLY A 144 -5.16 -2.99 -7.57
N SER A 145 -5.12 -3.86 -8.55
CA SER A 145 -5.10 -3.46 -9.95
C SER A 145 -5.80 -4.48 -10.83
N ARG A 146 -6.13 -4.05 -12.05
CA ARG A 146 -6.70 -4.94 -13.04
C ARG A 146 -5.59 -5.72 -13.74
N VAL A 147 -5.62 -7.05 -13.61
CA VAL A 147 -4.72 -7.98 -14.27
C VAL A 147 -5.56 -9.00 -15.02
N ASN A 148 -5.38 -9.13 -16.34
CA ASN A 148 -6.13 -10.07 -17.19
C ASN A 148 -7.64 -10.06 -16.96
N GLY A 149 -8.22 -8.85 -16.84
CA GLY A 149 -9.65 -8.66 -16.64
C GLY A 149 -10.17 -8.88 -15.21
N ARG A 150 -9.34 -9.33 -14.28
CA ARG A 150 -9.69 -9.54 -12.87
C ARG A 150 -9.10 -8.45 -12.00
N PHE A 151 -9.75 -8.17 -10.86
CA PHE A 151 -9.16 -7.34 -9.82
C PHE A 151 -8.24 -8.21 -8.96
N CYS A 152 -6.94 -7.92 -9.04
CA CYS A 152 -5.92 -8.56 -8.22
C CYS A 152 -5.43 -7.55 -7.20
N PHE A 153 -5.34 -7.97 -5.95
CA PHE A 153 -4.96 -7.07 -4.85
C PHE A 153 -3.54 -7.35 -4.35
N ASP A 154 -2.97 -6.34 -3.75
CA ASP A 154 -1.63 -6.38 -3.16
C ASP A 154 -1.60 -5.86 -1.72
N THR A 155 -2.67 -5.17 -1.26
CA THR A 155 -2.76 -4.71 0.13
C THR A 155 -4.23 -4.64 0.55
N VAL A 156 -4.52 -5.15 1.74
CA VAL A 156 -5.78 -4.98 2.46
C VAL A 156 -5.50 -4.12 3.68
N PHE A 157 -6.00 -2.89 3.67
CA PHE A 157 -5.81 -1.92 4.73
C PHE A 157 -7.08 -1.81 5.56
N VAL A 158 -7.00 -2.11 6.84
CA VAL A 158 -8.09 -1.92 7.81
C VAL A 158 -7.79 -0.68 8.62
N VAL A 159 -8.67 0.30 8.57
CA VAL A 159 -8.51 1.56 9.32
C VAL A 159 -8.60 1.29 10.81
N SER A 160 -7.56 1.66 11.57
CA SER A 160 -7.60 1.69 13.04
C SER A 160 -8.10 3.05 13.52
N ARG A 161 -7.45 4.11 13.10
CA ARG A 161 -7.80 5.49 13.48
C ARG A 161 -7.20 6.52 12.53
N PRO A 162 -7.77 7.73 12.46
CA PRO A 162 -7.04 8.87 11.92
C PRO A 162 -5.96 9.31 12.92
N LEU A 163 -4.75 9.59 12.42
CA LEU A 163 -3.68 10.19 13.22
C LEU A 163 -3.80 11.72 13.23
N CYS A 164 -4.01 12.31 12.07
CA CYS A 164 -4.20 13.74 11.91
C CYS A 164 -4.93 14.07 10.61
N THR A 165 -5.44 15.31 10.54
CA THR A 165 -5.84 15.99 9.30
C THR A 165 -4.84 17.07 9.01
N PHE A 166 -4.43 17.22 7.75
CA PHE A 166 -3.43 18.20 7.34
C PHE A 166 -3.70 18.73 5.93
N THR A 167 -3.15 19.90 5.63
CA THR A 167 -3.03 20.46 4.28
C THR A 167 -1.57 20.44 3.86
N ALA A 168 -1.26 20.75 2.61
CA ALA A 168 0.14 20.88 2.20
C ALA A 168 0.89 21.94 3.03
N GLU A 169 0.22 23.03 3.45
CA GLU A 169 0.80 24.07 4.29
C GLU A 169 1.00 23.59 5.74
N SER A 170 -0.06 23.13 6.40
CA SER A 170 0.01 22.69 7.80
C SER A 170 0.74 21.35 7.99
N GLY A 171 0.93 20.59 6.92
CA GLY A 171 1.57 19.28 6.95
C GLY A 171 3.01 19.33 7.39
N TRP A 172 3.74 20.41 7.08
CA TRP A 172 5.12 20.58 7.53
C TRP A 172 5.25 20.56 9.05
N GLU A 173 4.35 21.22 9.76
CA GLU A 173 4.36 21.26 11.23
C GLU A 173 3.77 19.99 11.83
N ILE A 174 2.55 19.62 11.40
CA ILE A 174 1.78 18.52 12.00
C ILE A 174 2.49 17.18 11.80
N LEU A 175 2.90 16.88 10.56
CA LEU A 175 3.52 15.59 10.23
C LEU A 175 4.98 15.52 10.70
N TRP A 176 5.68 16.65 10.73
CA TRP A 176 7.01 16.71 11.32
C TRP A 176 6.98 16.37 12.80
N LYS A 177 6.01 16.88 13.54
CA LYS A 177 5.81 16.51 14.94
C LYS A 177 5.58 15.03 15.12
N LEU A 178 4.73 14.39 14.29
CA LEU A 178 4.52 12.94 14.31
C LEU A 178 5.80 12.15 14.02
N LYS A 179 6.66 12.67 13.15
CA LYS A 179 7.98 12.10 12.86
C LYS A 179 8.90 12.21 14.08
N ASP A 180 8.99 13.37 14.70
CA ASP A 180 9.81 13.57 15.89
C ASP A 180 9.37 12.72 17.09
N GLU A 181 8.06 12.49 17.20
CA GLU A 181 7.47 11.59 18.20
C GLU A 181 7.63 10.10 17.85
N GLY A 182 8.19 9.78 16.68
CA GLY A 182 8.36 8.40 16.19
C GLY A 182 7.06 7.70 15.76
N ALA A 183 5.97 8.44 15.56
CA ALA A 183 4.70 7.90 15.06
C ALA A 183 4.76 7.61 13.57
N ILE A 184 5.59 8.31 12.82
CA ILE A 184 5.91 8.04 11.42
C ILE A 184 7.43 7.98 11.23
N SER A 185 7.88 7.13 10.30
CA SER A 185 9.31 6.92 10.06
C SER A 185 9.90 7.98 9.13
N GLU A 186 11.23 8.10 9.14
CA GLU A 186 11.98 8.89 8.16
C GLU A 186 11.71 8.41 6.74
N ASN A 187 11.64 7.11 6.54
CA ASN A 187 11.41 6.55 5.23
C ASN A 187 9.99 6.84 4.71
N PHE A 188 8.97 6.81 5.59
CA PHE A 188 7.62 7.26 5.22
C PHE A 188 7.60 8.75 4.88
N TRP A 189 8.28 9.58 5.69
CA TRP A 189 8.41 11.01 5.41
C TRP A 189 8.94 11.24 3.99
N LEU A 190 10.10 10.68 3.66
CA LEU A 190 10.77 10.88 2.38
C LEU A 190 10.03 10.21 1.20
N ALA A 191 9.36 9.08 1.43
CA ALA A 191 8.69 8.32 0.37
C ALA A 191 7.28 8.82 0.07
N THR A 192 6.60 9.46 1.02
CA THR A 192 5.18 9.77 0.92
C THR A 192 4.87 11.22 1.24
N VAL A 193 5.33 11.72 2.40
CA VAL A 193 4.92 13.03 2.91
C VAL A 193 5.58 14.16 2.12
N GLU A 194 6.87 14.19 2.10
CA GLU A 194 7.63 15.27 1.48
C GLU A 194 7.28 15.48 0.00
N PRO A 195 7.17 14.42 -0.84
CA PRO A 195 6.70 14.58 -2.21
C PRO A 195 5.30 15.19 -2.32
N LEU A 196 4.40 14.85 -1.38
CA LEU A 196 3.04 15.40 -1.36
C LEU A 196 3.03 16.89 -0.99
N LEU A 197 3.82 17.30 0.00
CA LEU A 197 3.90 18.69 0.45
C LEU A 197 4.51 19.64 -0.61
N HIS A 198 5.29 19.06 -1.53
CA HIS A 198 5.85 19.79 -2.67
C HIS A 198 4.97 19.72 -3.94
N ASP A 199 3.84 19.00 -3.92
CA ASP A 199 2.94 18.93 -5.07
C ASP A 199 2.04 20.17 -5.13
N ASP A 200 2.29 21.06 -6.09
CA ASP A 200 1.45 22.24 -6.33
C ASP A 200 -0.04 21.92 -6.49
N ASN A 201 -0.35 20.74 -7.00
CA ASN A 201 -1.73 20.29 -7.13
C ASN A 201 -2.37 19.88 -5.79
N ALA A 202 -1.61 19.77 -4.72
CA ALA A 202 -2.09 19.41 -3.39
C ALA A 202 -2.30 20.62 -2.47
N LYS A 203 -1.87 21.84 -2.86
CA LYS A 203 -1.83 23.03 -2.02
C LYS A 203 -3.16 23.36 -1.34
N ASP A 204 -4.27 23.27 -2.08
CA ASP A 204 -5.61 23.63 -1.57
C ASP A 204 -6.40 22.38 -1.09
N CYS A 205 -5.71 21.30 -0.78
CA CYS A 205 -6.35 20.05 -0.39
C CYS A 205 -6.08 19.74 1.07
N ASP A 206 -7.12 19.26 1.75
CA ASP A 206 -7.01 18.60 3.05
C ASP A 206 -6.89 17.10 2.87
N PHE A 207 -6.11 16.48 3.74
CA PHE A 207 -5.84 15.06 3.76
C PHE A 207 -5.97 14.52 5.17
N VAL A 208 -6.21 13.23 5.29
CA VAL A 208 -6.25 12.52 6.56
C VAL A 208 -5.22 11.40 6.53
N LEU A 209 -4.31 11.41 7.48
CA LEU A 209 -3.39 10.29 7.70
C LEU A 209 -4.07 9.25 8.56
N TYR A 210 -4.22 8.05 8.03
CA TYR A 210 -4.79 6.89 8.74
C TYR A 210 -3.70 5.89 9.12
N GLU A 211 -3.83 5.37 10.33
CA GLU A 211 -3.09 4.23 10.85
C GLU A 211 -3.92 2.96 10.68
N SER A 212 -3.25 1.87 10.35
CA SER A 212 -3.90 0.57 10.16
C SER A 212 -4.12 -0.18 11.47
N ALA A 213 -5.15 -1.03 11.49
CA ALA A 213 -5.29 -2.09 12.48
C ALA A 213 -4.23 -3.17 12.24
N THR A 214 -3.64 -3.69 13.31
CA THR A 214 -2.64 -4.74 13.28
C THR A 214 -3.22 -6.08 13.76
N ASP A 215 -2.52 -7.18 13.49
CA ASP A 215 -2.88 -8.51 13.99
C ASP A 215 -2.88 -8.58 15.53
N GLN A 216 -2.12 -7.71 16.20
CA GLN A 216 -2.07 -7.60 17.66
C GLN A 216 -3.22 -6.75 18.22
N ASN A 217 -3.67 -5.76 17.44
CA ASN A 217 -4.77 -4.86 17.79
C ASN A 217 -5.79 -4.78 16.63
N PRO A 218 -6.54 -5.87 16.42
CA PRO A 218 -7.52 -5.93 15.35
C PRO A 218 -8.76 -5.09 15.68
N ILE A 219 -9.49 -4.63 14.67
CA ILE A 219 -10.80 -4.00 14.81
C ILE A 219 -11.86 -5.01 14.36
N ASP A 220 -12.74 -5.41 15.27
CA ASP A 220 -13.76 -6.46 15.05
C ASP A 220 -13.15 -7.76 14.46
N GLY A 221 -11.95 -8.13 14.89
CA GLY A 221 -11.20 -9.28 14.38
C GLY A 221 -10.44 -9.04 13.07
N MET A 222 -10.64 -7.90 12.42
CA MET A 222 -9.97 -7.54 11.16
C MET A 222 -8.65 -6.79 11.41
N TYR A 223 -7.65 -7.09 10.61
CA TYR A 223 -6.35 -6.41 10.60
C TYR A 223 -5.84 -6.23 9.16
N SER A 224 -4.88 -5.36 8.99
CA SER A 224 -4.27 -5.09 7.70
C SER A 224 -3.26 -6.17 7.32
N PHE A 225 -3.24 -6.54 6.03
CA PHE A 225 -2.31 -7.52 5.52
C PHE A 225 -2.00 -7.31 4.04
N PHE A 226 -0.95 -7.94 3.59
CA PHE A 226 -0.59 -8.08 2.17
C PHE A 226 -0.28 -9.54 1.85
N PRO A 227 -0.61 -10.03 0.63
CA PRO A 227 -0.24 -11.38 0.21
C PRO A 227 1.28 -11.52 0.15
N CYS A 228 1.82 -12.53 0.81
CA CYS A 228 3.25 -12.81 0.80
C CYS A 228 3.53 -14.32 0.82
N LYS A 229 4.78 -14.68 0.61
CA LYS A 229 5.30 -16.03 0.85
C LYS A 229 6.74 -15.96 1.33
N LEU A 230 7.23 -17.04 1.87
CA LEU A 230 8.66 -17.18 2.16
C LEU A 230 9.48 -17.04 0.87
N LYS A 231 10.67 -16.49 1.01
CA LYS A 231 11.58 -16.26 -0.12
C LYS A 231 11.86 -17.53 -0.91
N ASP A 232 11.66 -17.44 -2.22
CA ASP A 232 12.08 -18.43 -3.22
C ASP A 232 12.59 -17.73 -4.50
N ASP A 233 12.89 -18.52 -5.52
CA ASP A 233 13.42 -18.01 -6.80
C ASP A 233 12.32 -17.78 -7.86
N ILE A 234 11.04 -17.94 -7.49
CA ILE A 234 9.95 -18.04 -8.45
C ILE A 234 8.97 -16.88 -8.36
N GLY A 235 8.70 -16.37 -7.17
CA GLY A 235 7.63 -15.42 -6.92
C GLY A 235 6.22 -16.01 -7.07
N PHE A 236 5.22 -15.15 -7.10
CA PHE A 236 3.81 -15.53 -7.25
C PHE A 236 3.00 -14.43 -7.94
N PRO A 237 1.90 -14.77 -8.61
CA PRO A 237 0.98 -13.78 -9.16
C PRO A 237 0.17 -13.13 -8.03
N ARG A 238 -0.21 -11.87 -8.21
CA ARG A 238 -1.14 -11.22 -7.28
C ARG A 238 -2.44 -12.00 -7.22
N PRO A 239 -2.98 -12.34 -6.03
CA PRO A 239 -4.23 -13.06 -5.91
C PRO A 239 -5.40 -12.24 -6.46
N ALA A 240 -6.30 -12.92 -7.16
CA ALA A 240 -7.54 -12.32 -7.62
C ALA A 240 -8.56 -12.31 -6.48
N ALA A 241 -9.24 -11.18 -6.28
CA ALA A 241 -10.33 -11.08 -5.31
C ALA A 241 -11.60 -11.73 -5.85
N THR A 242 -12.06 -12.80 -5.22
CA THR A 242 -13.27 -13.54 -5.64
C THR A 242 -14.56 -12.80 -5.30
N TYR A 243 -14.57 -12.11 -4.15
CA TYR A 243 -15.74 -11.32 -3.70
C TYR A 243 -15.96 -10.04 -4.50
N VAL A 244 -14.94 -9.53 -5.17
CA VAL A 244 -14.96 -8.23 -5.82
C VAL A 244 -15.35 -8.39 -7.29
N ASN A 245 -16.63 -8.24 -7.61
CA ASN A 245 -17.06 -8.09 -8.99
C ASN A 245 -16.55 -6.76 -9.54
N ILE A 246 -15.65 -6.82 -10.50
CA ILE A 246 -15.16 -5.65 -11.21
C ILE A 246 -16.34 -4.98 -11.89
N SER A 247 -16.66 -3.75 -11.50
CA SER A 247 -17.51 -2.91 -12.32
C SER A 247 -16.79 -2.67 -13.65
N HIS A 248 -17.41 -3.03 -14.77
CA HIS A 248 -16.88 -2.75 -16.11
C HIS A 248 -16.82 -1.25 -16.43
N LYS A 249 -17.36 -0.39 -15.56
CA LYS A 249 -17.27 1.07 -15.72
C LYS A 249 -15.86 1.52 -15.35
N LEU A 250 -15.05 1.72 -16.36
CA LEU A 250 -13.63 2.09 -16.35
C LEU A 250 -13.30 3.43 -15.65
N ASN A 251 -14.30 4.22 -15.26
CA ASN A 251 -14.10 5.60 -14.79
C ASN A 251 -14.15 5.76 -13.27
N ALA A 252 -14.40 4.71 -12.49
CA ALA A 252 -14.37 4.79 -11.03
C ALA A 252 -13.01 4.32 -10.50
N ASN A 253 -12.20 5.26 -10.06
CA ASN A 253 -10.90 4.96 -9.46
C ASN A 253 -11.01 4.20 -8.12
N PHE A 254 -12.19 4.18 -7.53
CA PHE A 254 -12.53 3.33 -6.38
C PHE A 254 -14.02 2.98 -6.42
N LYS A 255 -14.38 1.88 -5.75
CA LYS A 255 -15.77 1.41 -5.64
C LYS A 255 -16.06 1.07 -4.19
N VAL A 256 -17.16 1.58 -3.66
CA VAL A 256 -17.69 1.14 -2.37
C VAL A 256 -18.31 -0.25 -2.55
N LEU A 257 -17.81 -1.22 -1.79
CA LEU A 257 -18.26 -2.61 -1.78
C LEU A 257 -19.31 -2.86 -0.70
N ALA A 258 -19.18 -2.15 0.43
CA ALA A 258 -20.07 -2.23 1.58
C ALA A 258 -20.08 -0.92 2.36
N SER A 259 -21.18 -0.64 3.06
CA SER A 259 -21.40 0.54 3.91
C SER A 259 -22.00 0.16 5.27
N ASP A 260 -22.05 1.12 6.19
CA ASP A 260 -22.34 1.01 7.62
C ASP A 260 -23.61 0.28 8.06
N GLU A 261 -24.61 0.27 7.21
CA GLU A 261 -25.92 -0.31 7.55
C GLU A 261 -25.82 -1.82 7.84
N ASP A 262 -24.65 -2.43 7.54
CA ASP A 262 -24.35 -3.83 7.82
C ASP A 262 -22.86 -3.99 8.20
N ILE A 263 -22.56 -3.87 9.48
CA ILE A 263 -21.20 -4.07 10.05
C ILE A 263 -20.58 -5.40 9.59
N GLY A 264 -21.40 -6.45 9.41
CA GLY A 264 -20.94 -7.75 8.93
C GLY A 264 -20.45 -7.72 7.46
N LYS A 265 -20.80 -6.71 6.65
CA LYS A 265 -20.33 -6.66 5.26
C LYS A 265 -18.83 -6.38 5.13
N CYS A 266 -18.28 -5.46 5.91
CA CYS A 266 -16.84 -5.21 5.91
C CYS A 266 -16.06 -6.45 6.34
N LEU A 267 -16.53 -7.14 7.38
CA LEU A 267 -15.95 -8.39 7.83
C LEU A 267 -16.01 -9.48 6.74
N ARG A 268 -17.16 -9.66 6.08
CA ARG A 268 -17.28 -10.64 4.97
C ARG A 268 -16.34 -10.33 3.80
N VAL A 269 -16.15 -9.06 3.45
CA VAL A 269 -15.16 -8.66 2.42
C VAL A 269 -13.75 -9.04 2.87
N TRP A 270 -13.38 -8.69 4.10
CA TRP A 270 -12.08 -8.99 4.67
C TRP A 270 -11.81 -10.50 4.75
N GLU A 271 -12.76 -11.28 5.26
CA GLU A 271 -12.67 -12.76 5.34
C GLU A 271 -12.51 -13.41 3.96
N SER A 272 -13.23 -12.91 2.96
CA SER A 272 -13.11 -13.42 1.59
C SER A 272 -11.71 -13.17 1.02
N LEU A 273 -11.18 -11.95 1.19
CA LEU A 273 -9.83 -11.60 0.70
C LEU A 273 -8.75 -12.41 1.41
N ARG A 274 -8.90 -12.60 2.71
CA ARG A 274 -8.03 -13.46 3.50
C ARG A 274 -8.03 -14.90 2.97
N ARG A 275 -9.21 -15.43 2.72
CA ARG A 275 -9.38 -16.78 2.15
C ARG A 275 -8.73 -16.86 0.77
N ASP A 276 -8.93 -15.86 -0.09
CA ASP A 276 -8.30 -15.79 -1.41
C ASP A 276 -6.76 -15.90 -1.33
N VAL A 277 -6.13 -15.30 -0.30
CA VAL A 277 -4.68 -15.42 -0.09
C VAL A 277 -4.30 -16.85 0.32
N LEU A 278 -4.95 -17.39 1.34
CA LEU A 278 -4.60 -18.70 1.92
C LEU A 278 -4.88 -19.86 0.94
N GLU A 279 -5.99 -19.81 0.22
CA GLU A 279 -6.34 -20.84 -0.81
C GLU A 279 -5.37 -20.82 -2.01
N ASN A 280 -4.67 -19.72 -2.26
CA ASN A 280 -3.59 -19.64 -3.23
C ASN A 280 -2.22 -20.10 -2.68
N GLY A 281 -2.19 -20.67 -1.47
CA GLY A 281 -0.95 -21.15 -0.82
C GLY A 281 -0.01 -20.01 -0.41
N LEU A 282 -0.56 -18.81 -0.22
CA LEU A 282 0.16 -17.63 0.24
C LEU A 282 -0.08 -17.41 1.73
N CYS A 283 0.72 -16.53 2.32
CA CYS A 283 0.61 -16.09 3.71
C CYS A 283 0.09 -14.65 3.77
N LEU A 284 -0.44 -14.28 4.94
CA LEU A 284 -0.85 -12.92 5.25
C LEU A 284 0.34 -12.17 5.87
N GLY A 285 1.03 -11.35 5.09
CA GLY A 285 2.07 -10.45 5.60
C GLY A 285 1.43 -9.37 6.47
N VAL A 286 1.82 -9.28 7.73
CA VAL A 286 1.24 -8.33 8.70
C VAL A 286 2.18 -7.18 9.02
N ARG A 287 3.47 -7.34 8.73
CA ARG A 287 4.50 -6.32 8.85
C ARG A 287 5.60 -6.53 7.81
N ALA A 288 6.00 -5.49 7.12
CA ALA A 288 7.24 -5.43 6.35
C ALA A 288 8.23 -4.50 7.03
N GLU A 289 9.50 -4.93 7.15
CA GLU A 289 10.55 -4.07 7.70
C GLU A 289 10.77 -2.84 6.81
N GLU A 290 11.16 -1.74 7.42
CA GLU A 290 11.53 -0.51 6.71
C GLU A 290 12.70 -0.77 5.76
N PRO A 291 12.66 -0.23 4.54
CA PRO A 291 13.82 -0.31 3.65
C PRO A 291 15.08 0.25 4.29
N GLY A 292 16.15 -0.56 4.37
CA GLY A 292 17.42 -0.19 4.99
C GLY A 292 17.50 -0.31 6.52
N GLU A 293 16.47 -0.80 7.19
CA GLU A 293 16.48 -0.96 8.65
C GLU A 293 17.64 -1.84 9.14
N ARG A 294 18.02 -2.85 8.35
CA ARG A 294 19.16 -3.75 8.68
C ARG A 294 20.53 -3.18 8.33
N GLU A 295 20.62 -2.14 7.52
CA GLU A 295 21.89 -1.51 7.17
C GLU A 295 22.37 -0.54 8.25
N ARG A 296 21.53 -0.23 9.24
CA ARG A 296 21.93 0.57 10.41
C ARG A 296 22.62 -0.34 11.41
N PRO A 297 23.91 -0.12 11.72
CA PRO A 297 24.55 -0.84 12.82
C PRO A 297 23.75 -0.59 14.10
N ALA A 298 23.48 -1.67 14.85
CA ALA A 298 22.83 -1.55 16.15
C ALA A 298 23.74 -0.68 17.05
N GLY A 299 23.32 0.55 17.31
CA GLY A 299 23.98 1.47 18.25
C GLY A 299 24.78 2.58 17.58
N ILE A 300 24.14 3.67 17.25
CA ILE A 300 24.65 5.04 17.44
C ILE A 300 23.55 5.82 18.12
#